data_4189ae43e5d06da3e7c8017b20f6c01c
#
_entry.id   4189ae43e5d06da3e7c8017b20f6c01c
#
_cell.length_a   1.000
_cell.length_b   1.000
_cell.length_c   1.000
_cell.angle_alpha   90.00
_cell.angle_beta   90.00
_cell.angle_gamma   90.00
#
_symmetry.space_group_name_H-M   'P 1'
#
loop_
_entity.id
_entity.type
_entity.pdbx_description
1 polymer ?
#
loop_
_entity_poly.entity_id
_entity_poly.type
_entity_poly.pdbx_seq_one_letter_code
_entity_poly.pdbx_strand_id
1 'polypeptide(L)'
;AQHVDLDVAVEVSSGTYVRALARDLGARLGVGGHLTALRRTRVGTLDLSAASTLEQVEQDGAAAHLVPLARAAAAAFPVRQLSAQEAIDLGHGKRLPAAAPGRREPVAAIGPDGRLVAMLDETGEVARSHVVFPAP
;
A
#
# COMPACT_ATOMS: atom_id res chain seq x y z
N ALA A 1 3.93 -23.86 -36.27
CA ALA A 1 2.88 -23.93 -35.26
C ALA A 1 2.11 -22.62 -35.34
N GLN A 2 0.78 -22.68 -35.41
CA GLN A 2 -0.06 -21.48 -35.27
C GLN A 2 -0.21 -21.17 -33.77
N HIS A 3 -0.06 -19.92 -33.40
CA HIS A 3 -0.36 -19.42 -32.07
C HIS A 3 -1.38 -18.28 -32.18
N VAL A 4 -2.10 -18.05 -31.11
CA VAL A 4 -3.06 -16.96 -30.97
C VAL A 4 -2.67 -16.14 -29.76
N ASP A 5 -2.47 -14.85 -29.95
CA ASP A 5 -2.25 -13.90 -28.86
C ASP A 5 -3.59 -13.36 -28.36
N LEU A 6 -3.76 -13.33 -27.05
CA LEU A 6 -4.95 -12.79 -26.39
C LEU A 6 -4.54 -11.70 -25.42
N ASP A 7 -5.11 -10.50 -25.58
CA ASP A 7 -5.00 -9.43 -24.59
C ASP A 7 -6.07 -9.64 -23.53
N VAL A 8 -5.64 -9.80 -22.28
CA VAL A 8 -6.54 -10.03 -21.16
C VAL A 8 -6.24 -9.05 -20.01
N ALA A 9 -7.28 -8.55 -19.38
CA ALA A 9 -7.18 -7.82 -18.12
C ALA A 9 -7.69 -8.71 -16.99
N VAL A 10 -6.90 -8.80 -15.90
CA VAL A 10 -7.26 -9.62 -14.75
C VAL A 10 -7.12 -8.81 -13.46
N GLU A 11 -8.03 -9.01 -12.54
CA GLU A 11 -7.93 -8.54 -11.17
C GLU A 11 -7.82 -9.77 -10.26
N VAL A 12 -6.78 -9.81 -9.43
CA VAL A 12 -6.43 -10.98 -8.63
C VAL A 12 -6.05 -10.58 -7.21
N SER A 13 -6.25 -11.48 -6.27
CA SER A 13 -5.80 -11.30 -4.89
C SER A 13 -4.29 -11.40 -4.77
N SER A 14 -3.76 -10.92 -3.64
CA SER A 14 -2.35 -11.08 -3.28
C SER A 14 -1.93 -12.55 -3.32
N GLY A 15 -0.71 -12.81 -3.79
CA GLY A 15 -0.15 -14.15 -3.92
C GLY A 15 -0.53 -14.89 -5.20
N THR A 16 -1.41 -14.36 -6.04
CA THR A 16 -1.78 -15.00 -7.32
C THR A 16 -0.66 -14.85 -8.35
N TYR A 17 -0.28 -15.97 -8.93
CA TYR A 17 0.71 -16.01 -10.02
C TYR A 17 0.00 -15.90 -11.36
N VAL A 18 0.05 -14.73 -12.00
CA VAL A 18 -0.61 -14.48 -13.30
C VAL A 18 -0.06 -15.42 -14.39
N ARG A 19 1.22 -15.83 -14.31
CA ARG A 19 1.79 -16.84 -15.19
C ARG A 19 1.07 -18.19 -15.09
N ALA A 20 0.63 -18.55 -13.89
CA ALA A 20 -0.10 -19.80 -13.70
C ALA A 20 -1.48 -19.76 -14.36
N LEU A 21 -2.14 -18.60 -14.38
CA LEU A 21 -3.42 -18.43 -15.09
C LEU A 21 -3.28 -18.73 -16.57
N ALA A 22 -2.24 -18.20 -17.23
CA ALA A 22 -2.00 -18.48 -18.66
C ALA A 22 -1.71 -19.96 -18.92
N ARG A 23 -0.85 -20.56 -18.08
CA ARG A 23 -0.54 -22.00 -18.15
C ARG A 23 -1.79 -22.86 -17.98
N ASP A 24 -2.56 -22.60 -16.95
CA ASP A 24 -3.70 -23.41 -16.57
C ASP A 24 -4.87 -23.26 -17.58
N LEU A 25 -5.04 -22.05 -18.13
CA LEU A 25 -5.98 -21.81 -19.23
C LEU A 25 -5.57 -22.60 -20.47
N GLY A 26 -4.32 -22.50 -20.88
CA GLY A 26 -3.79 -23.25 -22.03
C GLY A 26 -3.87 -24.75 -21.84
N ALA A 27 -3.63 -25.26 -20.63
CA ALA A 27 -3.79 -26.66 -20.31
C ALA A 27 -5.25 -27.13 -20.43
N ARG A 28 -6.21 -26.34 -19.94
CA ARG A 28 -7.65 -26.65 -20.04
C ARG A 28 -8.16 -26.65 -21.48
N LEU A 29 -7.60 -25.78 -22.31
CA LEU A 29 -7.93 -25.72 -23.74
C LEU A 29 -7.17 -26.78 -24.57
N GLY A 30 -6.23 -27.50 -23.98
CA GLY A 30 -5.42 -28.53 -24.66
C GLY A 30 -4.38 -27.98 -25.65
N VAL A 31 -4.08 -26.66 -25.59
CA VAL A 31 -3.18 -25.99 -26.55
C VAL A 31 -1.89 -25.47 -25.91
N GLY A 32 -1.80 -25.51 -24.56
CA GLY A 32 -0.74 -24.85 -23.81
C GLY A 32 -0.92 -23.33 -23.77
N GLY A 33 -0.14 -22.65 -22.92
CA GLY A 33 -0.22 -21.19 -22.82
C GLY A 33 0.89 -20.62 -21.94
N HIS A 34 1.34 -19.42 -22.30
CA HIS A 34 2.30 -18.63 -21.52
C HIS A 34 2.06 -17.13 -21.75
N LEU A 35 2.66 -16.31 -20.90
CA LEU A 35 2.62 -14.85 -21.09
C LEU A 35 3.72 -14.45 -22.09
N THR A 36 3.36 -13.60 -23.04
CA THR A 36 4.29 -12.89 -23.94
C THR A 36 4.60 -11.50 -23.38
N ALA A 37 3.67 -10.89 -22.65
CA ALA A 37 3.83 -9.61 -21.97
C ALA A 37 3.03 -9.59 -20.66
N LEU A 38 3.44 -8.77 -19.73
CA LEU A 38 2.70 -8.50 -18.48
C LEU A 38 2.89 -7.04 -18.08
N ARG A 39 1.78 -6.34 -17.92
CA ARG A 39 1.76 -4.98 -17.37
C ARG A 39 0.89 -4.92 -16.14
N ARG A 40 1.50 -4.62 -14.97
CA ARG A 40 0.74 -4.32 -13.77
C ARG A 40 0.26 -2.87 -13.84
N THR A 41 -1.05 -2.67 -13.77
CA THR A 41 -1.67 -1.34 -13.91
C THR A 41 -2.09 -0.75 -12.58
N ARG A 42 -2.31 -1.60 -11.54
CA ARG A 42 -2.75 -1.15 -10.21
C ARG A 42 -2.29 -2.12 -9.12
N VAL A 43 -1.96 -1.57 -7.95
CA VAL A 43 -1.74 -2.31 -6.70
C VAL A 43 -2.43 -1.55 -5.57
N GLY A 44 -3.54 -2.07 -5.06
CA GLY A 44 -4.36 -1.37 -4.08
C GLY A 44 -4.83 -0.02 -4.61
N THR A 45 -4.47 1.05 -3.93
CA THR A 45 -4.79 2.44 -4.30
C THR A 45 -3.78 3.08 -5.26
N LEU A 46 -2.67 2.39 -5.55
CA LEU A 46 -1.63 2.91 -6.45
C LEU A 46 -1.89 2.43 -7.89
N ASP A 47 -1.95 3.35 -8.82
CA ASP A 47 -2.13 3.10 -10.26
C ASP A 47 -1.01 3.74 -11.09
N LEU A 48 -1.08 3.57 -12.42
CA LEU A 48 -0.06 4.08 -13.33
C LEU A 48 0.01 5.60 -13.40
N SER A 49 -1.03 6.33 -13.00
CA SER A 49 -1.03 7.80 -13.00
C SER A 49 -0.06 8.38 -11.97
N ALA A 50 0.22 7.62 -10.92
CA ALA A 50 1.17 7.96 -9.87
C ALA A 50 2.58 7.36 -10.08
N ALA A 51 2.79 6.62 -11.19
CA ALA A 51 4.06 5.97 -11.49
C ALA A 51 4.96 6.89 -12.32
N SER A 52 6.26 6.80 -12.06
CA SER A 52 7.30 7.48 -12.85
C SER A 52 8.11 6.46 -13.63
N THR A 53 8.65 6.86 -14.78
CA THR A 53 9.59 6.02 -15.52
C THR A 53 10.98 6.05 -14.86
N LEU A 54 11.84 5.08 -15.20
CA LEU A 54 13.22 5.08 -14.72
C LEU A 54 13.97 6.32 -15.19
N GLU A 55 13.75 6.74 -16.44
CA GLU A 55 14.39 7.94 -17.01
C GLU A 55 13.99 9.20 -16.23
N GLN A 56 12.72 9.33 -15.84
CA GLN A 56 12.28 10.47 -15.01
C GLN A 56 12.94 10.44 -13.63
N VAL A 57 13.02 9.27 -13.00
CA VAL A 57 13.68 9.13 -11.69
C VAL A 57 15.18 9.42 -11.78
N GLU A 58 15.83 9.03 -12.86
CA GLU A 58 17.26 9.33 -13.11
C GLU A 58 17.51 10.83 -13.32
N GLN A 59 16.61 11.51 -14.03
CA GLN A 59 16.74 12.94 -14.33
C GLN A 59 16.43 13.83 -13.11
N ASP A 60 15.35 13.54 -12.40
CA ASP A 60 14.83 14.41 -11.34
C ASP A 60 15.33 14.03 -9.94
N GLY A 61 15.91 12.83 -9.82
CA GLY A 61 16.30 12.21 -8.57
C GLY A 61 15.13 11.51 -7.85
N ALA A 62 15.41 10.42 -7.15
CA ALA A 62 14.41 9.58 -6.52
C ALA A 62 13.53 10.34 -5.51
N ALA A 63 14.06 11.34 -4.83
CA ALA A 63 13.33 12.11 -3.82
C ALA A 63 12.11 12.85 -4.40
N ALA A 64 12.18 13.31 -5.65
CA ALA A 64 11.10 14.03 -6.34
C ALA A 64 9.90 13.13 -6.64
N HIS A 65 10.12 11.81 -6.70
CA HIS A 65 9.11 10.81 -7.05
C HIS A 65 8.59 9.98 -5.85
N LEU A 66 9.10 10.26 -4.65
CA LEU A 66 8.62 9.58 -3.44
C LEU A 66 7.22 10.04 -3.06
N VAL A 67 6.33 9.09 -2.82
CA VAL A 67 5.05 9.38 -2.19
C VAL A 67 5.30 9.60 -0.69
N PRO A 68 4.89 10.74 -0.11
CA PRO A 68 5.03 10.98 1.32
C PRO A 68 4.39 9.86 2.13
N LEU A 69 5.06 9.37 3.18
CA LEU A 69 4.62 8.22 3.96
C LEU A 69 3.22 8.41 4.55
N ALA A 70 2.91 9.61 5.05
CA ALA A 70 1.58 9.94 5.58
C ALA A 70 0.49 9.83 4.50
N ARG A 71 0.79 10.28 3.26
CA ARG A 71 -0.14 10.16 2.13
C ARG A 71 -0.37 8.69 1.75
N ALA A 72 0.69 7.89 1.69
CA ALA A 72 0.58 6.48 1.40
C ALA A 72 -0.23 5.74 2.48
N ALA A 73 0.02 6.04 3.75
CA ALA A 73 -0.71 5.47 4.87
C ALA A 73 -2.19 5.89 4.86
N ALA A 74 -2.49 7.17 4.62
CA ALA A 74 -3.86 7.68 4.55
C ALA A 74 -4.67 7.08 3.38
N ALA A 75 -4.01 6.69 2.29
CA ALA A 75 -4.66 6.04 1.17
C ALA A 75 -4.99 4.55 1.43
N ALA A 76 -4.30 3.91 2.36
CA ALA A 76 -4.40 2.47 2.61
C ALA A 76 -5.10 2.13 3.94
N PHE A 77 -5.14 3.04 4.91
CA PHE A 77 -5.64 2.82 6.27
C PHE A 77 -6.56 3.93 6.74
N PRO A 78 -7.47 3.65 7.70
CA PRO A 78 -8.19 4.67 8.41
C PRO A 78 -7.22 5.67 9.08
N VAL A 79 -7.59 6.95 9.08
CA VAL A 79 -6.75 8.02 9.62
C VAL A 79 -7.28 8.50 10.97
N ARG A 80 -6.36 8.68 11.92
CA ARG A 80 -6.56 9.43 13.17
C ARG A 80 -5.72 10.69 13.11
N GLN A 81 -6.38 11.84 13.17
CA GLN A 81 -5.68 13.11 13.34
C GLN A 81 -5.30 13.28 14.82
N LEU A 82 -4.04 13.54 15.07
CA LEU A 82 -3.51 13.75 16.40
C LEU A 82 -3.44 15.24 16.72
N SER A 83 -3.69 15.58 17.98
CA SER A 83 -3.23 16.86 18.53
C SER A 83 -1.71 16.89 18.66
N ALA A 84 -1.14 18.08 18.84
CA ALA A 84 0.31 18.22 19.07
C ALA A 84 0.77 17.43 20.31
N GLN A 85 -0.03 17.44 21.37
CA GLN A 85 0.28 16.73 22.59
C GLN A 85 0.24 15.20 22.41
N GLU A 86 -0.78 14.68 21.70
CA GLU A 86 -0.86 13.24 21.39
C GLU A 86 0.31 12.76 20.54
N ALA A 87 0.76 13.59 19.56
CA ALA A 87 1.92 13.27 18.74
C ALA A 87 3.20 13.17 19.57
N ILE A 88 3.41 14.10 20.52
CA ILE A 88 4.53 14.08 21.47
C ILE A 88 4.45 12.84 22.37
N ASP A 89 3.27 12.56 22.93
CA ASP A 89 3.07 11.43 23.85
C ASP A 89 3.34 10.09 23.17
N LEU A 90 2.86 9.90 21.93
CA LEU A 90 3.18 8.71 21.14
C LEU A 90 4.67 8.61 20.80
N GLY A 91 5.31 9.74 20.46
CA GLY A 91 6.76 9.81 20.23
C GLY A 91 7.57 9.36 21.43
N HIS A 92 7.06 9.58 22.64
CA HIS A 92 7.65 9.12 23.91
C HIS A 92 7.19 7.71 24.33
N GLY A 93 6.44 7.01 23.49
CA GLY A 93 5.95 5.66 23.77
C GLY A 93 4.76 5.61 24.73
N LYS A 94 4.12 6.74 25.03
CA LYS A 94 2.89 6.74 25.82
C LYS A 94 1.71 6.19 25.00
N ARG A 95 0.77 5.60 25.70
CA ARG A 95 -0.47 5.08 25.11
C ARG A 95 -1.54 6.15 25.16
N LEU A 96 -2.39 6.16 24.13
CA LEU A 96 -3.57 7.02 24.06
C LEU A 96 -4.85 6.21 24.24
N PRO A 97 -5.97 6.80 24.69
CA PRO A 97 -7.27 6.17 24.55
C PRO A 97 -7.54 5.85 23.09
N ALA A 98 -8.17 4.72 22.81
CA ALA A 98 -8.56 4.40 21.44
C ALA A 98 -9.66 5.39 20.96
N ALA A 99 -9.54 5.87 19.74
CA ALA A 99 -10.56 6.72 19.14
C ALA A 99 -11.79 5.93 18.68
N ALA A 100 -11.58 4.66 18.31
CA ALA A 100 -12.64 3.74 17.92
C ALA A 100 -12.32 2.32 18.43
N PRO A 101 -12.61 2.04 19.73
CA PRO A 101 -12.38 0.72 20.30
C PRO A 101 -13.07 -0.39 19.50
N GLY A 102 -12.39 -1.54 19.36
CA GLY A 102 -12.88 -2.67 18.57
C GLY A 102 -12.50 -2.63 17.08
N ARG A 103 -11.84 -1.60 16.61
CA ARG A 103 -11.35 -1.52 15.22
C ARG A 103 -10.22 -2.52 14.99
N ARG A 104 -10.40 -3.40 14.00
CA ARG A 104 -9.41 -4.44 13.67
C ARG A 104 -8.35 -3.98 12.68
N GLU A 105 -8.65 -2.95 11.90
CA GLU A 105 -7.73 -2.41 10.90
C GLU A 105 -6.71 -1.50 11.59
N PRO A 106 -5.42 -1.55 11.21
CA PRO A 106 -4.44 -0.59 11.67
C PRO A 106 -4.86 0.84 11.32
N VAL A 107 -4.54 1.80 12.17
CA VAL A 107 -4.90 3.21 12.02
C VAL A 107 -3.64 4.04 11.81
N ALA A 108 -3.64 4.86 10.76
CA ALA A 108 -2.58 5.83 10.50
C ALA A 108 -2.78 7.07 11.40
N ALA A 109 -1.91 7.25 12.38
CA ALA A 109 -1.92 8.41 13.27
C ALA A 109 -1.06 9.53 12.67
N ILE A 110 -1.72 10.61 12.24
CA ILE A 110 -1.10 11.74 11.56
C ILE A 110 -1.10 12.96 12.46
N GLY A 111 0.07 13.56 12.64
CA GLY A 111 0.28 14.76 13.44
C GLY A 111 -0.24 16.03 12.75
N PRO A 112 -0.30 17.17 13.50
CA PRO A 112 -0.77 18.44 12.95
C PRO A 112 0.17 19.01 11.87
N ASP A 113 1.40 18.55 11.81
CA ASP A 113 2.38 18.85 10.76
C ASP A 113 2.21 18.00 9.48
N GLY A 114 1.18 17.14 9.44
CA GLY A 114 0.88 16.26 8.32
C GLY A 114 1.77 15.02 8.23
N ARG A 115 2.61 14.73 9.23
CA ARG A 115 3.49 13.56 9.25
C ARG A 115 2.80 12.35 9.87
N LEU A 116 3.12 11.17 9.36
CA LEU A 116 2.77 9.91 10.01
C LEU A 116 3.62 9.74 11.26
N VAL A 117 2.98 9.77 12.42
CA VAL A 117 3.61 9.61 13.74
C VAL A 117 3.68 8.14 14.14
N ALA A 118 2.60 7.40 13.92
CA ALA A 118 2.52 5.99 14.29
C ALA A 118 1.48 5.24 13.46
N MET A 119 1.61 3.91 13.43
CA MET A 119 0.51 3.01 13.10
C MET A 119 -0.02 2.43 14.41
N LEU A 120 -1.34 2.53 14.62
CA LEU A 120 -2.00 2.17 15.86
C LEU A 120 -2.89 0.93 15.68
N ASP A 121 -2.96 0.13 16.75
CA ASP A 121 -3.98 -0.89 17.00
C ASP A 121 -5.00 -0.32 18.00
N GLU A 122 -6.25 -0.23 17.57
CA GLU A 122 -7.38 0.24 18.38
C GLU A 122 -8.40 -0.88 18.68
N THR A 123 -7.96 -2.14 18.71
CA THR A 123 -8.83 -3.26 19.06
C THR A 123 -9.31 -3.23 20.51
N GLY A 124 -8.56 -2.63 21.41
CA GLY A 124 -8.92 -2.43 22.82
C GLY A 124 -9.32 -0.99 23.12
N GLU A 125 -9.59 -0.71 24.40
CA GLU A 125 -9.89 0.64 24.91
C GLU A 125 -8.70 1.60 24.84
N VAL A 126 -7.50 1.05 24.70
CA VAL A 126 -6.25 1.80 24.63
C VAL A 126 -5.56 1.52 23.31
N ALA A 127 -5.26 2.56 22.56
CA ALA A 127 -4.49 2.47 21.34
C ALA A 127 -3.05 2.06 21.63
N ARG A 128 -2.57 1.01 20.94
CA ARG A 128 -1.21 0.50 21.02
C ARG A 128 -0.48 0.80 19.73
N SER A 129 0.76 1.26 19.82
CA SER A 129 1.57 1.48 18.63
C SER A 129 2.11 0.16 18.08
N HIS A 130 1.83 -0.16 16.82
CA HIS A 130 2.56 -1.19 16.07
C HIS A 130 3.96 -0.70 15.72
N VAL A 131 4.06 0.55 15.30
CA VAL A 131 5.31 1.24 14.97
C VAL A 131 5.15 2.73 15.23
N VAL A 132 6.23 3.36 15.72
CA VAL A 132 6.33 4.81 15.86
C VAL A 132 7.44 5.29 14.94
N PHE A 133 7.18 6.34 14.17
CA PHE A 133 8.15 6.94 13.26
C PHE A 133 8.85 8.09 13.99
N PRO A 134 10.19 8.10 14.02
CA PRO A 134 10.92 9.15 14.71
C PRO A 134 10.64 10.53 14.06
N ALA A 135 10.70 11.57 14.86
CA ALA A 135 10.82 12.92 14.35
C ALA A 135 12.16 13.08 13.61
N PRO A 136 12.26 13.91 12.56
CA PRO A 136 13.51 14.19 11.85
C PRO A 136 14.50 14.88 12.75
#